data_42915eb3429bf1d63ac01243433dfa63
#
_entry.id   42915eb3429bf1d63ac01243433dfa63
#
_cell.length_a   1.000
_cell.length_b   1.000
_cell.length_c   1.000
_cell.angle_alpha   90.00
_cell.angle_beta   90.00
_cell.angle_gamma   90.00
#
_symmetry.space_group_name_H-M   'P 1'
#
loop_
_entity.id
_entity.type
_entity.pdbx_description
1 polymer ?
#
loop_
_entity_poly.entity_id
_entity_poly.type
_entity_poly.pdbx_seq_one_letter_code
_entity_poly.pdbx_strand_id
1 'polypeptide(L)'
;MNVKAITFDYFGTLVDVDKGGMAGIRAVLDEIDLNSDRSLFEIYLDWDIRNVQIYRSGKYRSYTQVAQEALSATIDNLAPGRSQDLDMEGVTSLYLGHLVESAPPHPEVPEVLDWLSQRFPMMPITNMDSDLWQRSQLASYFQLVTTAEMARAYKPSESIFKLALQRLGVAAEDVLHCSLASWADIDGAKPLGMRVAWVNRGGDTLSVWQPRPDYEFSTMSGVQKLLS
;
A
#
# COMPACT_ATOMS: atom_id res chain seq x y z
N MET A 1 -6.34 -23.05 14.22
CA MET A 1 -5.57 -21.80 14.39
C MET A 1 -6.49 -20.81 15.12
N ASN A 2 -6.01 -20.13 16.18
CA ASN A 2 -6.84 -19.14 16.89
C ASN A 2 -6.52 -17.75 16.30
N VAL A 3 -7.31 -17.31 15.31
CA VAL A 3 -7.25 -15.95 14.75
C VAL A 3 -8.49 -15.19 15.23
N LYS A 4 -8.27 -14.01 15.82
CA LYS A 4 -9.36 -13.15 16.33
C LYS A 4 -9.59 -11.92 15.46
N ALA A 5 -8.60 -11.51 14.65
CA ALA A 5 -8.72 -10.41 13.71
C ALA A 5 -7.79 -10.60 12.51
N ILE A 6 -8.13 -9.96 11.39
CA ILE A 6 -7.32 -9.98 10.18
C ILE A 6 -6.95 -8.56 9.81
N THR A 7 -5.67 -8.35 9.51
CA THR A 7 -5.18 -7.09 9.00
C THR A 7 -4.61 -7.25 7.60
N PHE A 8 -4.62 -6.18 6.82
CA PHE A 8 -4.21 -6.21 5.41
C PHE A 8 -3.30 -5.04 5.10
N ASP A 9 -2.27 -5.28 4.32
CA ASP A 9 -1.76 -4.26 3.44
C ASP A 9 -2.78 -3.97 2.33
N TYR A 10 -2.71 -2.80 1.70
CA TYR A 10 -3.69 -2.38 0.69
C TYR A 10 -3.14 -2.44 -0.74
N PHE A 11 -2.14 -1.59 -1.05
CA PHE A 11 -1.59 -1.48 -2.39
C PHE A 11 -0.81 -2.74 -2.81
N GLY A 12 -1.16 -3.30 -3.96
CA GLY A 12 -0.61 -4.54 -4.48
C GLY A 12 -1.19 -5.80 -3.80
N THR A 13 -1.63 -5.71 -2.54
CA THR A 13 -2.25 -6.83 -1.82
C THR A 13 -3.72 -7.00 -2.16
N LEU A 14 -4.51 -5.96 -1.97
CA LEU A 14 -5.96 -5.97 -2.22
C LEU A 14 -6.32 -5.38 -3.59
N VAL A 15 -5.56 -4.41 -4.07
CA VAL A 15 -5.77 -3.71 -5.35
C VAL A 15 -4.53 -3.77 -6.23
N ASP A 16 -4.75 -3.74 -7.54
CA ASP A 16 -3.69 -3.65 -8.57
C ASP A 16 -3.19 -2.19 -8.64
N VAL A 17 -2.20 -1.89 -7.80
CA VAL A 17 -1.65 -0.54 -7.67
C VAL A 17 -0.93 -0.08 -8.94
N ASP A 18 -0.36 -0.99 -9.73
CA ASP A 18 0.34 -0.65 -10.97
C ASP A 18 -0.62 -0.03 -11.98
N LYS A 19 -1.86 -0.56 -12.06
CA LYS A 19 -2.90 0.04 -12.92
C LYS A 19 -3.29 1.44 -12.46
N GLY A 20 -3.47 1.63 -11.15
CA GLY A 20 -3.74 2.96 -10.59
C GLY A 20 -2.59 3.94 -10.85
N GLY A 21 -1.36 3.50 -10.61
CA GLY A 21 -0.15 4.30 -10.84
C GLY A 21 0.03 4.70 -12.31
N MET A 22 -0.13 3.76 -13.24
CA MET A 22 -0.06 4.07 -14.67
C MET A 22 -1.19 5.00 -15.13
N ALA A 23 -2.40 4.86 -14.58
CA ALA A 23 -3.50 5.78 -14.85
C ALA A 23 -3.18 7.20 -14.35
N GLY A 24 -2.60 7.32 -13.15
CA GLY A 24 -2.14 8.58 -12.60
C GLY A 24 -1.03 9.24 -13.42
N ILE A 25 -0.02 8.47 -13.83
CA ILE A 25 1.04 9.00 -14.72
C ILE A 25 0.46 9.49 -16.03
N ARG A 26 -0.43 8.74 -16.67
CA ARG A 26 -1.09 9.18 -17.90
C ARG A 26 -1.81 10.52 -17.70
N ALA A 27 -2.65 10.62 -16.67
CA ALA A 27 -3.40 11.85 -16.39
C ALA A 27 -2.47 13.05 -16.15
N VAL A 28 -1.35 12.84 -15.45
CA VAL A 28 -0.35 13.90 -15.23
C VAL A 28 0.31 14.33 -16.54
N LEU A 29 0.76 13.38 -17.35
CA LEU A 29 1.43 13.69 -18.63
C LEU A 29 0.50 14.44 -19.57
N ASP A 30 -0.79 14.04 -19.64
CA ASP A 30 -1.82 14.74 -20.42
C ASP A 30 -2.06 16.15 -19.90
N GLU A 31 -2.18 16.35 -18.56
CA GLU A 31 -2.41 17.65 -17.93
C GLU A 31 -1.28 18.66 -18.18
N ILE A 32 -0.02 18.17 -18.13
CA ILE A 32 1.14 19.08 -18.29
C ILE A 32 1.66 19.15 -19.74
N ASP A 33 0.96 18.55 -20.70
CA ASP A 33 1.33 18.45 -22.13
C ASP A 33 2.78 17.97 -22.32
N LEU A 34 3.12 16.86 -21.64
CA LEU A 34 4.45 16.25 -21.70
C LEU A 34 4.42 14.89 -22.39
N ASN A 35 5.12 14.79 -23.53
CA ASN A 35 5.31 13.52 -24.23
C ASN A 35 6.59 12.82 -23.78
N SER A 36 6.59 11.49 -23.75
CA SER A 36 7.75 10.68 -23.41
C SER A 36 7.77 9.41 -24.26
N ASP A 37 8.98 8.99 -24.66
CA ASP A 37 9.22 7.70 -25.32
C ASP A 37 9.23 6.51 -24.34
N ARG A 38 9.28 6.78 -23.03
CA ARG A 38 9.20 5.75 -21.98
C ARG A 38 7.75 5.27 -21.81
N SER A 39 7.59 3.99 -21.52
CA SER A 39 6.28 3.44 -21.19
C SER A 39 5.73 4.02 -19.88
N LEU A 40 4.40 4.04 -19.72
CA LEU A 40 3.76 4.49 -18.48
C LEU A 40 4.23 3.69 -17.26
N PHE A 41 4.48 2.39 -17.45
CA PHE A 41 4.97 1.53 -16.37
C PHE A 41 6.39 1.93 -15.92
N GLU A 42 7.29 2.23 -16.85
CA GLU A 42 8.64 2.70 -16.49
C GLU A 42 8.63 4.03 -15.75
N ILE A 43 7.72 4.95 -16.14
CA ILE A 43 7.58 6.25 -15.47
C ILE A 43 6.95 6.05 -14.08
N TYR A 44 5.92 5.23 -13.97
CA TYR A 44 5.32 4.86 -12.69
C TYR A 44 6.34 4.22 -11.75
N LEU A 45 7.13 3.28 -12.26
CA LEU A 45 8.15 2.60 -11.45
C LEU A 45 9.24 3.56 -10.96
N ASP A 46 9.66 4.54 -11.79
CA ASP A 46 10.59 5.60 -11.37
C ASP A 46 10.01 6.40 -10.20
N TRP A 47 8.73 6.78 -10.29
CA TRP A 47 8.03 7.45 -9.20
C TRP A 47 7.93 6.58 -7.94
N ASP A 48 7.51 5.33 -8.07
CA ASP A 48 7.31 4.43 -6.93
C ASP A 48 8.61 4.17 -6.17
N ILE A 49 9.70 3.91 -6.88
CA ILE A 49 11.03 3.74 -6.28
C ILE A 49 11.43 4.98 -5.49
N ARG A 50 11.26 6.19 -6.06
CA ARG A 50 11.57 7.45 -5.36
C ARG A 50 10.68 7.65 -4.14
N ASN A 51 9.38 7.43 -4.29
CA ASN A 51 8.40 7.54 -3.21
C ASN A 51 8.78 6.64 -2.02
N VAL A 52 9.09 5.36 -2.29
CA VAL A 52 9.56 4.41 -1.27
C VAL A 52 10.87 4.86 -0.62
N GLN A 53 11.85 5.32 -1.39
CA GLN A 53 13.13 5.81 -0.88
C GLN A 53 12.95 7.01 0.04
N ILE A 54 12.08 7.96 -0.33
CA ILE A 54 11.86 9.19 0.42
C ILE A 54 11.22 8.87 1.77
N TYR A 55 10.11 8.11 1.83
CA TYR A 55 9.45 7.86 3.11
C TYR A 55 10.24 6.92 4.04
N ARG A 56 11.20 6.15 3.50
CA ARG A 56 12.10 5.32 4.31
C ARG A 56 13.32 6.07 4.85
N SER A 57 13.66 7.23 4.30
CA SER A 57 14.96 7.89 4.55
C SER A 57 14.94 8.95 5.63
N GLY A 58 13.80 9.30 6.24
CA GLY A 58 13.74 10.48 7.08
C GLY A 58 12.69 10.47 8.19
N LYS A 59 12.48 11.66 8.77
CA LYS A 59 11.36 11.90 9.69
C LYS A 59 10.05 11.81 8.93
N TYR A 60 8.99 11.37 9.63
CA TYR A 60 7.65 11.30 9.05
C TYR A 60 7.23 12.66 8.47
N ARG A 61 6.73 12.61 7.24
CA ARG A 61 5.97 13.64 6.51
C ARG A 61 4.69 12.99 6.01
N SER A 62 3.67 13.76 5.60
CA SER A 62 2.47 13.15 5.01
C SER A 62 2.81 12.40 3.71
N TYR A 63 2.01 11.40 3.38
CA TYR A 63 2.19 10.64 2.13
C TYR A 63 2.08 11.55 0.91
N THR A 64 1.16 12.52 0.95
CA THR A 64 0.99 13.53 -0.10
C THR A 64 2.27 14.35 -0.33
N GLN A 65 2.95 14.79 0.74
CA GLN A 65 4.23 15.51 0.61
C GLN A 65 5.34 14.65 0.01
N VAL A 66 5.41 13.39 0.43
CA VAL A 66 6.39 12.43 -0.10
C VAL A 66 6.10 12.14 -1.58
N ALA A 67 4.84 11.91 -1.92
CA ALA A 67 4.40 11.66 -3.28
C ALA A 67 4.67 12.85 -4.21
N GLN A 68 4.48 14.08 -3.73
CA GLN A 68 4.80 15.31 -4.47
C GLN A 68 6.28 15.43 -4.79
N GLU A 69 7.15 15.19 -3.80
CA GLU A 69 8.60 15.23 -4.02
C GLU A 69 9.04 14.17 -5.03
N ALA A 70 8.53 12.95 -4.91
CA ALA A 70 8.79 11.88 -5.86
C ALA A 70 8.31 12.24 -7.27
N LEU A 71 7.10 12.82 -7.38
CA LEU A 71 6.50 13.20 -8.67
C LEU A 71 7.27 14.34 -9.34
N SER A 72 7.69 15.36 -8.57
CA SER A 72 8.54 16.44 -9.07
C SER A 72 9.83 15.90 -9.65
N ALA A 73 10.51 14.99 -8.93
CA ALA A 73 11.75 14.39 -9.39
C ALA A 73 11.53 13.47 -10.62
N THR A 74 10.40 12.79 -10.72
CA THR A 74 10.05 11.96 -11.89
C THR A 74 9.79 12.84 -13.12
N ILE A 75 9.04 13.95 -12.97
CA ILE A 75 8.81 14.92 -14.04
C ILE A 75 10.13 15.54 -14.52
N ASP A 76 11.00 15.94 -13.59
CA ASP A 76 12.30 16.53 -13.94
C ASP A 76 13.26 15.50 -14.57
N ASN A 77 13.08 14.22 -14.30
CA ASN A 77 13.82 13.15 -14.98
C ASN A 77 13.37 12.97 -16.45
N LEU A 78 12.13 13.33 -16.77
CA LEU A 78 11.58 13.32 -18.13
C LEU A 78 11.92 14.63 -18.88
N ALA A 79 11.78 15.77 -18.20
CA ALA A 79 12.01 17.10 -18.74
C ALA A 79 12.69 17.98 -17.67
N PRO A 80 14.03 18.18 -17.72
CA PRO A 80 14.78 18.86 -16.68
C PRO A 80 14.24 20.24 -16.32
N GLY A 81 13.93 20.48 -15.05
CA GLY A 81 13.41 21.75 -14.52
C GLY A 81 11.92 21.98 -14.74
N ARG A 82 11.21 21.08 -15.40
CA ARG A 82 9.79 21.24 -15.74
C ARG A 82 8.90 21.38 -14.53
N SER A 83 9.19 20.68 -13.44
CA SER A 83 8.40 20.71 -12.21
C SER A 83 8.31 22.11 -11.58
N GLN A 84 9.31 22.98 -11.83
CA GLN A 84 9.37 24.34 -11.28
C GLN A 84 8.29 25.29 -11.87
N ASP A 85 7.80 24.99 -13.07
CA ASP A 85 6.82 25.78 -13.80
C ASP A 85 5.37 25.30 -13.56
N LEU A 86 5.17 24.26 -12.72
CA LEU A 86 3.89 23.59 -12.51
C LEU A 86 3.30 23.87 -11.12
N ASP A 87 1.98 23.88 -11.04
CA ASP A 87 1.26 23.71 -9.78
C ASP A 87 1.40 22.28 -9.29
N MET A 88 2.51 22.00 -8.60
CA MET A 88 2.81 20.64 -8.12
C MET A 88 1.80 20.13 -7.10
N GLU A 89 1.08 20.98 -6.38
CA GLU A 89 0.01 20.57 -5.47
C GLU A 89 -1.18 20.00 -6.27
N GLY A 90 -1.65 20.73 -7.28
CA GLY A 90 -2.72 20.29 -8.18
C GLY A 90 -2.35 19.02 -8.95
N VAL A 91 -1.15 18.97 -9.54
CA VAL A 91 -0.63 17.81 -10.29
C VAL A 91 -0.51 16.58 -9.39
N THR A 92 -0.04 16.74 -8.14
CA THR A 92 0.05 15.63 -7.18
C THR A 92 -1.33 15.15 -6.75
N SER A 93 -2.27 16.04 -6.52
CA SER A 93 -3.66 15.68 -6.18
C SER A 93 -4.31 14.89 -7.32
N LEU A 94 -4.10 15.30 -8.58
CA LEU A 94 -4.54 14.56 -9.76
C LEU A 94 -3.93 13.15 -9.80
N TYR A 95 -2.61 13.04 -9.64
CA TYR A 95 -1.91 11.76 -9.62
C TYR A 95 -2.43 10.81 -8.54
N LEU A 96 -2.48 11.28 -7.28
CA LEU A 96 -2.92 10.46 -6.14
C LEU A 96 -4.39 10.08 -6.24
N GLY A 97 -5.23 10.94 -6.82
CA GLY A 97 -6.61 10.60 -7.12
C GLY A 97 -6.70 9.37 -8.00
N HIS A 98 -6.01 9.38 -9.13
CA HIS A 98 -6.00 8.24 -10.04
C HIS A 98 -5.32 7.01 -9.44
N LEU A 99 -4.20 7.18 -8.72
CA LEU A 99 -3.51 6.08 -8.04
C LEU A 99 -4.45 5.29 -7.13
N VAL A 100 -5.28 6.00 -6.35
CA VAL A 100 -6.18 5.39 -5.37
C VAL A 100 -7.50 4.92 -6.01
N GLU A 101 -8.13 5.77 -6.82
CA GLU A 101 -9.48 5.52 -7.35
C GLU A 101 -9.48 4.59 -8.57
N SER A 102 -8.39 4.58 -9.36
CA SER A 102 -8.27 3.74 -10.56
C SER A 102 -7.55 2.42 -10.32
N ALA A 103 -7.08 2.14 -9.10
CA ALA A 103 -6.51 0.85 -8.75
C ALA A 103 -7.63 -0.18 -8.51
N PRO A 104 -7.90 -1.11 -9.46
CA PRO A 104 -9.00 -2.05 -9.30
C PRO A 104 -8.65 -3.11 -8.24
N PRO A 105 -9.64 -3.61 -7.48
CA PRO A 105 -9.45 -4.80 -6.66
C PRO A 105 -8.94 -5.98 -7.52
N HIS A 106 -8.07 -6.80 -6.95
CA HIS A 106 -7.76 -8.07 -7.60
C HIS A 106 -9.03 -8.93 -7.66
N PRO A 107 -9.21 -9.76 -8.72
CA PRO A 107 -10.49 -10.39 -9.03
C PRO A 107 -11.13 -11.19 -7.89
N GLU A 108 -10.31 -11.83 -7.06
CA GLU A 108 -10.79 -12.65 -5.95
C GLU A 108 -11.07 -11.84 -4.66
N VAL A 109 -10.57 -10.61 -4.56
CA VAL A 109 -10.58 -9.85 -3.30
C VAL A 109 -11.99 -9.51 -2.81
N PRO A 110 -12.95 -9.04 -3.64
CA PRO A 110 -14.30 -8.74 -3.14
C PRO A 110 -14.96 -9.95 -2.48
N GLU A 111 -14.95 -11.12 -3.12
CA GLU A 111 -15.55 -12.35 -2.57
C GLU A 111 -14.87 -12.77 -1.26
N VAL A 112 -13.53 -12.69 -1.22
CA VAL A 112 -12.77 -13.03 0.00
C VAL A 112 -13.09 -12.07 1.14
N LEU A 113 -13.16 -10.76 0.89
CA LEU A 113 -13.50 -9.77 1.92
C LEU A 113 -14.93 -9.94 2.41
N ASP A 114 -15.91 -10.23 1.54
CA ASP A 114 -17.27 -10.55 1.92
C ASP A 114 -17.32 -11.75 2.88
N TRP A 115 -16.59 -12.81 2.57
CA TRP A 115 -16.51 -14.00 3.39
C TRP A 115 -15.84 -13.75 4.75
N LEU A 116 -14.74 -12.99 4.77
CA LEU A 116 -13.98 -12.67 5.98
C LEU A 116 -14.75 -11.73 6.91
N SER A 117 -15.44 -10.73 6.36
CA SER A 117 -16.20 -9.72 7.13
C SER A 117 -17.27 -10.31 8.02
N GLN A 118 -17.83 -11.47 7.62
CA GLN A 118 -18.85 -12.19 8.39
C GLN A 118 -18.28 -12.97 9.58
N ARG A 119 -16.95 -13.09 9.69
CA ARG A 119 -16.26 -14.01 10.62
C ARG A 119 -15.23 -13.33 11.51
N PHE A 120 -14.63 -12.24 11.02
CA PHE A 120 -13.52 -11.59 11.69
C PHE A 120 -13.63 -10.07 11.65
N PRO A 121 -13.25 -9.36 12.72
CA PRO A 121 -12.87 -7.96 12.62
C PRO A 121 -11.73 -7.81 11.60
N MET A 122 -11.86 -6.81 10.71
CA MET A 122 -10.90 -6.55 9.64
C MET A 122 -10.37 -5.13 9.71
N MET A 123 -9.07 -4.93 9.44
CA MET A 123 -8.45 -3.61 9.43
C MET A 123 -7.29 -3.53 8.42
N PRO A 124 -7.31 -2.61 7.46
CA PRO A 124 -6.12 -2.27 6.68
C PRO A 124 -5.08 -1.52 7.52
N ILE A 125 -3.80 -1.82 7.24
CA ILE A 125 -2.64 -1.08 7.73
C ILE A 125 -1.90 -0.57 6.50
N THR A 126 -1.99 0.74 6.24
CA THR A 126 -1.55 1.32 4.97
C THR A 126 -0.63 2.52 5.15
N ASN A 127 0.28 2.71 4.20
CA ASN A 127 1.19 3.86 4.16
C ASN A 127 0.55 5.13 3.58
N MET A 128 -0.76 5.17 3.39
CA MET A 128 -1.50 6.35 2.93
C MET A 128 -1.77 7.39 4.02
N ASP A 129 -2.17 8.59 3.60
CA ASP A 129 -2.88 9.56 4.44
C ASP A 129 -4.36 9.14 4.58
N SER A 130 -5.06 9.64 5.60
CA SER A 130 -6.40 9.17 5.96
C SER A 130 -7.48 9.60 4.96
N ASP A 131 -7.33 10.78 4.35
CA ASP A 131 -8.23 11.28 3.30
C ASP A 131 -8.11 10.46 2.01
N LEU A 132 -6.89 10.07 1.64
CA LEU A 132 -6.67 9.19 0.50
C LEU A 132 -7.31 7.81 0.73
N TRP A 133 -7.21 7.27 1.94
CA TRP A 133 -7.88 6.02 2.27
C TRP A 133 -9.40 6.10 2.04
N GLN A 134 -10.05 7.20 2.41
CA GLN A 134 -11.49 7.36 2.24
C GLN A 134 -11.94 7.32 0.78
N ARG A 135 -11.05 7.64 -0.17
CA ARG A 135 -11.30 7.61 -1.61
C ARG A 135 -11.07 6.21 -2.23
N SER A 136 -10.56 5.25 -1.45
CA SER A 136 -10.24 3.93 -1.97
C SER A 136 -11.50 3.09 -2.25
N GLN A 137 -11.45 2.28 -3.31
CA GLN A 137 -12.59 1.46 -3.76
C GLN A 137 -13.08 0.45 -2.73
N LEU A 138 -12.21 0.02 -1.82
CA LEU A 138 -12.53 -0.98 -0.80
C LEU A 138 -12.78 -0.39 0.60
N ALA A 139 -12.77 0.95 0.76
CA ALA A 139 -12.94 1.58 2.07
C ALA A 139 -14.22 1.13 2.79
N SER A 140 -15.31 0.91 2.05
CA SER A 140 -16.61 0.50 2.61
C SER A 140 -16.62 -0.90 3.23
N TYR A 141 -15.64 -1.76 2.91
CA TYR A 141 -15.51 -3.08 3.55
C TYR A 141 -14.99 -3.01 4.99
N PHE A 142 -14.42 -1.87 5.41
CA PHE A 142 -13.68 -1.78 6.65
C PHE A 142 -14.24 -0.70 7.57
N GLN A 143 -14.57 -1.09 8.79
CA GLN A 143 -15.01 -0.15 9.85
C GLN A 143 -13.81 0.60 10.47
N LEU A 144 -12.64 0.02 10.42
CA LEU A 144 -11.41 0.54 10.97
C LEU A 144 -10.30 0.52 9.91
N VAL A 145 -9.41 1.50 9.98
CA VAL A 145 -8.16 1.55 9.23
C VAL A 145 -7.07 2.12 10.12
N THR A 146 -5.84 1.68 9.95
CA THR A 146 -4.66 2.35 10.52
C THR A 146 -3.78 2.85 9.39
N THR A 147 -3.57 4.16 9.33
CA THR A 147 -2.78 4.82 8.30
C THR A 147 -1.43 5.27 8.85
N ALA A 148 -0.46 5.50 7.96
CA ALA A 148 0.83 6.09 8.35
C ALA A 148 0.66 7.47 8.98
N GLU A 149 -0.34 8.24 8.54
CA GLU A 149 -0.67 9.54 9.14
C GLU A 149 -1.07 9.41 10.61
N MET A 150 -1.97 8.47 10.94
CA MET A 150 -2.40 8.21 12.32
C MET A 150 -1.24 7.77 13.21
N ALA A 151 -0.35 6.93 12.68
CA ALA A 151 0.79 6.40 13.40
C ALA A 151 1.98 7.37 13.45
N ARG A 152 2.00 8.42 12.62
CA ARG A 152 3.16 9.28 12.35
C ARG A 152 4.41 8.47 12.01
N ALA A 153 4.21 7.35 11.30
CA ALA A 153 5.24 6.40 10.92
C ALA A 153 4.78 5.52 9.74
N TYR A 154 5.68 5.27 8.82
CA TYR A 154 5.49 4.33 7.72
C TYR A 154 5.87 2.90 8.10
N LYS A 155 5.26 1.89 7.49
CA LYS A 155 5.76 0.51 7.51
C LYS A 155 7.20 0.49 6.92
N PRO A 156 8.15 -0.27 7.48
CA PRO A 156 8.00 -1.33 8.49
C PRO A 156 8.08 -0.88 9.96
N SER A 157 7.91 0.40 10.30
CA SER A 157 7.97 0.83 11.70
C SER A 157 6.98 0.04 12.56
N GLU A 158 7.44 -0.47 13.70
CA GLU A 158 6.58 -1.15 14.67
C GLU A 158 5.41 -0.26 15.16
N SER A 159 5.59 1.08 15.13
CA SER A 159 4.60 2.03 15.65
C SER A 159 3.25 1.90 14.95
N ILE A 160 3.22 1.71 13.63
CA ILE A 160 1.96 1.59 12.88
C ILE A 160 1.25 0.26 13.21
N PHE A 161 1.99 -0.84 13.36
CA PHE A 161 1.42 -2.14 13.73
C PHE A 161 0.95 -2.15 15.18
N LYS A 162 1.72 -1.57 16.11
CA LYS A 162 1.31 -1.42 17.52
C LYS A 162 0.03 -0.60 17.65
N LEU A 163 -0.09 0.50 16.90
CA LEU A 163 -1.31 1.29 16.86
C LEU A 163 -2.49 0.46 16.33
N ALA A 164 -2.30 -0.33 15.28
CA ALA A 164 -3.34 -1.21 14.74
C ALA A 164 -3.80 -2.24 15.76
N LEU A 165 -2.88 -2.91 16.45
CA LEU A 165 -3.18 -3.88 17.52
C LEU A 165 -3.96 -3.22 18.68
N GLN A 166 -3.53 -2.03 19.11
CA GLN A 166 -4.23 -1.26 20.14
C GLN A 166 -5.66 -0.92 19.72
N ARG A 167 -5.86 -0.49 18.48
CA ARG A 167 -7.18 -0.10 17.94
C ARG A 167 -8.11 -1.30 17.76
N LEU A 168 -7.56 -2.48 17.43
CA LEU A 168 -8.30 -3.74 17.36
C LEU A 168 -8.60 -4.33 18.75
N GLY A 169 -7.82 -3.97 19.77
CA GLY A 169 -7.96 -4.54 21.11
C GLY A 169 -7.59 -6.02 21.20
N VAL A 170 -6.64 -6.49 20.38
CA VAL A 170 -6.22 -7.89 20.31
C VAL A 170 -4.71 -8.04 20.50
N ALA A 171 -4.27 -9.20 20.96
CA ALA A 171 -2.86 -9.53 21.05
C ALA A 171 -2.28 -9.84 19.66
N ALA A 172 -0.97 -9.61 19.49
CA ALA A 172 -0.32 -9.79 18.19
C ALA A 172 -0.44 -11.23 17.64
N GLU A 173 -0.29 -12.22 18.52
CA GLU A 173 -0.42 -13.64 18.17
C GLU A 173 -1.83 -14.07 17.75
N ASP A 174 -2.83 -13.25 18.01
CA ASP A 174 -4.23 -13.47 17.61
C ASP A 174 -4.57 -12.85 16.25
N VAL A 175 -3.62 -12.13 15.62
CA VAL A 175 -3.81 -11.46 14.32
C VAL A 175 -3.13 -12.24 13.21
N LEU A 176 -3.84 -12.39 12.08
CA LEU A 176 -3.26 -12.76 10.79
C LEU A 176 -3.14 -11.50 9.93
N HIS A 177 -1.91 -11.09 9.61
CA HIS A 177 -1.64 -9.99 8.68
C HIS A 177 -1.41 -10.54 7.27
N CYS A 178 -2.13 -10.02 6.29
CA CYS A 178 -2.06 -10.43 4.89
C CYS A 178 -1.41 -9.33 4.06
N SER A 179 -0.29 -9.63 3.38
CA SER A 179 0.44 -8.63 2.61
C SER A 179 1.25 -9.21 1.45
N LEU A 180 1.36 -8.41 0.37
CA LEU A 180 2.33 -8.61 -0.70
C LEU A 180 3.72 -8.11 -0.31
N ALA A 181 3.82 -6.96 0.37
CA ALA A 181 5.06 -6.22 0.56
C ALA A 181 5.95 -6.82 1.67
N SER A 182 6.86 -7.73 1.28
CA SER A 182 7.73 -8.44 2.24
C SER A 182 8.55 -7.49 3.12
N TRP A 183 9.20 -6.49 2.52
CA TRP A 183 10.08 -5.53 3.20
C TRP A 183 9.35 -4.53 4.10
N ALA A 184 8.06 -4.32 3.90
CA ALA A 184 7.25 -3.40 4.69
C ALA A 184 6.47 -4.13 5.79
N ASP A 185 5.91 -5.25 5.47
CA ASP A 185 4.91 -5.93 6.30
C ASP A 185 5.48 -7.14 7.03
N ILE A 186 6.24 -8.00 6.37
CA ILE A 186 6.88 -9.13 7.07
C ILE A 186 7.91 -8.59 8.07
N ASP A 187 8.76 -7.64 7.62
CA ASP A 187 9.78 -7.02 8.47
C ASP A 187 9.18 -6.23 9.65
N GLY A 188 7.99 -5.65 9.49
CA GLY A 188 7.32 -4.89 10.55
C GLY A 188 6.44 -5.71 11.48
N ALA A 189 5.69 -6.69 10.96
CA ALA A 189 4.71 -7.45 11.73
C ALA A 189 5.31 -8.64 12.49
N LYS A 190 6.25 -9.38 11.87
CA LYS A 190 6.86 -10.59 12.48
C LYS A 190 7.60 -10.32 13.79
N PRO A 191 8.40 -9.24 13.94
CA PRO A 191 9.07 -8.94 15.22
C PRO A 191 8.11 -8.72 16.38
N LEU A 192 6.85 -8.30 16.10
CA LEU A 192 5.82 -8.09 17.11
C LEU A 192 5.07 -9.39 17.50
N GLY A 193 5.36 -10.51 16.83
CA GLY A 193 4.68 -11.79 17.08
C GLY A 193 3.38 -11.96 16.29
N MET A 194 3.06 -11.08 15.33
CA MET A 194 1.94 -11.26 14.44
C MET A 194 2.19 -12.46 13.50
N ARG A 195 1.11 -13.19 13.16
CA ARG A 195 1.19 -14.16 12.07
C ARG A 195 1.05 -13.42 10.74
N VAL A 196 1.84 -13.84 9.76
CA VAL A 196 1.84 -13.23 8.42
C VAL A 196 1.53 -14.27 7.36
N ALA A 197 0.51 -13.98 6.55
CA ALA A 197 0.24 -14.63 5.28
C ALA A 197 0.81 -13.75 4.16
N TRP A 198 1.90 -14.19 3.56
CA TRP A 198 2.49 -13.51 2.41
C TRP A 198 1.69 -13.82 1.15
N VAL A 199 1.06 -12.79 0.57
CA VAL A 199 0.31 -12.89 -0.68
C VAL A 199 1.28 -12.62 -1.83
N ASN A 200 2.11 -13.59 -2.14
CA ASN A 200 3.20 -13.54 -3.13
C ASN A 200 2.66 -13.66 -4.56
N ARG A 201 2.06 -12.59 -5.07
CA ARG A 201 1.42 -12.56 -6.41
C ARG A 201 2.42 -12.68 -7.54
N GLY A 202 3.62 -12.13 -7.37
CA GLY A 202 4.67 -12.08 -8.38
C GLY A 202 5.60 -13.30 -8.37
N GLY A 203 5.53 -14.17 -7.37
CA GLY A 203 6.50 -15.26 -7.18
C GLY A 203 7.87 -14.77 -6.71
N ASP A 204 7.90 -13.70 -5.93
CA ASP A 204 9.13 -13.09 -5.42
C ASP A 204 9.85 -14.01 -4.43
N THR A 205 11.15 -13.77 -4.26
CA THR A 205 11.98 -14.51 -3.31
C THR A 205 12.37 -13.62 -2.14
N LEU A 206 12.16 -14.13 -0.92
CA LEU A 206 12.58 -13.42 0.29
C LEU A 206 14.11 -13.43 0.43
N SER A 207 14.66 -12.29 0.89
CA SER A 207 16.04 -12.24 1.33
C SER A 207 16.30 -13.25 2.46
N VAL A 208 17.50 -13.81 2.50
CA VAL A 208 17.91 -14.76 3.56
C VAL A 208 17.87 -14.15 4.96
N TRP A 209 17.93 -12.83 5.06
CA TRP A 209 17.93 -12.08 6.31
C TRP A 209 16.53 -11.67 6.78
N GLN A 210 15.51 -11.80 5.92
CA GLN A 210 14.15 -11.44 6.28
C GLN A 210 13.50 -12.53 7.15
N PRO A 211 12.66 -12.14 8.13
CA PRO A 211 11.80 -13.08 8.83
C PRO A 211 10.96 -13.90 7.83
N ARG A 212 10.65 -15.14 8.18
CA ARG A 212 9.79 -15.97 7.33
C ARG A 212 8.32 -15.70 7.66
N PRO A 213 7.44 -15.58 6.64
CA PRO A 213 6.00 -15.58 6.85
C PRO A 213 5.56 -16.93 7.39
N ASP A 214 4.41 -16.98 8.06
CA ASP A 214 3.83 -18.23 8.53
C ASP A 214 3.16 -19.02 7.40
N TYR A 215 2.65 -18.29 6.40
CA TYR A 215 1.98 -18.83 5.21
C TYR A 215 2.39 -18.05 3.98
N GLU A 216 2.36 -18.73 2.83
CA GLU A 216 2.58 -18.12 1.51
C GLU A 216 1.50 -18.59 0.55
N PHE A 217 0.89 -17.63 -0.17
CA PHE A 217 -0.16 -17.86 -1.16
C PHE A 217 0.04 -16.94 -2.35
N SER A 218 -0.35 -17.38 -3.54
CA SER A 218 -0.32 -16.55 -4.75
C SER A 218 -1.49 -15.56 -4.84
N THR A 219 -2.57 -15.77 -4.06
CA THR A 219 -3.78 -14.93 -4.06
C THR A 219 -4.44 -14.94 -2.68
N MET A 220 -5.34 -13.97 -2.43
CA MET A 220 -6.15 -13.92 -1.20
C MET A 220 -7.08 -15.12 -1.01
N SER A 221 -7.41 -15.86 -2.07
CA SER A 221 -8.19 -17.11 -1.95
C SER A 221 -7.48 -18.17 -1.10
N GLY A 222 -6.13 -18.16 -1.05
CA GLY A 222 -5.36 -19.02 -0.16
C GLY A 222 -5.59 -18.72 1.32
N VAL A 223 -5.76 -17.43 1.67
CA VAL A 223 -6.10 -17.00 3.03
C VAL A 223 -7.50 -17.48 3.43
N GLN A 224 -8.47 -17.36 2.53
CA GLN A 224 -9.82 -17.87 2.76
C GLN A 224 -9.82 -19.39 3.03
N LYS A 225 -9.10 -20.16 2.22
CA LYS A 225 -8.98 -21.61 2.39
C LYS A 225 -8.29 -22.01 3.70
N LEU A 226 -7.30 -21.21 4.14
CA LEU A 226 -6.60 -21.45 5.42
C LEU A 226 -7.54 -21.28 6.62
N LEU A 227 -8.52 -20.38 6.52
CA LEU A 227 -9.42 -19.99 7.61
C LEU A 227 -10.78 -20.70 7.55
N SER A 228 -11.05 -21.46 6.46
CA SER A 228 -12.24 -22.32 6.31
C SER A 228 -12.09 -23.59 7.10
#